data_d5d1a863c17e254d849e63385a2df522
#
_entry.id   d5d1a863c17e254d849e63385a2df522
#
_cell.length_a   1.000
_cell.length_b   1.000
_cell.length_c   1.000
_cell.angle_alpha   90.00
_cell.angle_beta   90.00
_cell.angle_gamma   90.00
#
_symmetry.space_group_name_H-M   'P 1'
#
loop_
_entity.id
_entity.type
_entity.pdbx_description
1 polymer ?
#
loop_
_entity_poly.entity_id
_entity_poly.type
_entity_poly.pdbx_seq_one_letter_code
_entity_poly.pdbx_strand_id
1 'polypeptide(L)'
;DSSTQMGPLANQRRIAAMEALIADSKARGGNVIVGGSRCSEKGHFFSPSVVTNVSDDATLMTCEPFGPVAPVVTFDDLDEVLARANKLSYGLSSYVFTESAKTAHSVSTRLEAGMVNINHF
;
A
#
# COMPACT_ATOMS: atom_id res chain seq x y z
N ASP A 1 10.17 11.10 -21.51
CA ASP A 1 10.29 12.48 -21.09
C ASP A 1 10.87 12.53 -19.69
N SER A 2 11.88 13.38 -19.44
CA SER A 2 12.55 13.53 -18.15
C SER A 2 11.63 14.06 -17.02
N SER A 3 10.47 14.62 -17.38
CA SER A 3 9.44 15.07 -16.44
C SER A 3 8.46 13.97 -16.04
N THR A 4 8.52 12.79 -16.66
CA THR A 4 7.60 11.68 -16.38
C THR A 4 7.99 11.02 -15.07
N GLN A 5 7.08 11.03 -14.09
CA GLN A 5 7.28 10.43 -12.77
C GLN A 5 6.79 8.96 -12.72
N MET A 6 5.77 8.63 -13.50
CA MET A 6 5.21 7.28 -13.55
C MET A 6 4.68 6.96 -14.95
N GLY A 7 4.92 5.75 -15.44
CA GLY A 7 4.38 5.21 -16.69
C GLY A 7 2.96 4.64 -16.56
N PRO A 8 2.40 4.10 -17.65
CA PRO A 8 1.10 3.44 -17.64
C PRO A 8 1.14 2.09 -16.92
N LEU A 9 -0.02 1.62 -16.51
CA LEU A 9 -0.21 0.23 -16.07
C LEU A 9 -0.04 -0.74 -17.25
N ALA A 10 0.23 -2.00 -16.96
CA ALA A 10 0.57 -3.00 -17.96
C ALA A 10 -0.57 -3.26 -18.98
N ASN A 11 -1.82 -3.16 -18.57
CA ASN A 11 -2.96 -3.46 -19.44
C ASN A 11 -4.28 -2.98 -18.84
N GLN A 12 -5.39 -3.11 -19.61
CA GLN A 12 -6.72 -2.69 -19.19
C GLN A 12 -7.23 -3.43 -17.95
N ARG A 13 -6.86 -4.69 -17.75
CA ARG A 13 -7.28 -5.44 -16.54
C ARG A 13 -6.72 -4.81 -15.26
N ARG A 14 -5.54 -4.20 -15.33
CA ARG A 14 -4.96 -3.49 -14.17
C ARG A 14 -5.70 -2.20 -13.85
N ILE A 15 -6.20 -1.48 -14.87
CA ILE A 15 -7.08 -0.33 -14.67
C ILE A 15 -8.34 -0.75 -13.90
N ALA A 16 -9.04 -1.77 -14.41
CA ALA A 16 -10.27 -2.26 -13.77
C ALA A 16 -10.02 -2.75 -12.33
N ALA A 17 -8.87 -3.41 -12.08
CA ALA A 17 -8.49 -3.81 -10.74
C ALA A 17 -8.27 -2.63 -9.80
N MET A 18 -7.60 -1.57 -10.25
CA MET A 18 -7.40 -0.36 -9.43
C MET A 18 -8.74 0.34 -9.14
N GLU A 19 -9.61 0.46 -10.14
CA GLU A 19 -10.96 1.02 -9.97
C GLU A 19 -11.76 0.23 -8.93
N ALA A 20 -11.72 -1.11 -8.99
CA ALA A 20 -12.38 -1.98 -8.02
C ALA A 20 -11.83 -1.82 -6.59
N LEU A 21 -10.50 -1.75 -6.43
CA LEU A 21 -9.86 -1.54 -5.12
C LEU A 21 -10.25 -0.19 -4.50
N ILE A 22 -10.29 0.86 -5.30
CA ILE A 22 -10.73 2.19 -4.86
C ILE A 22 -12.22 2.18 -4.47
N ALA A 23 -13.06 1.54 -5.28
CA ALA A 23 -14.50 1.45 -5.01
C ALA A 23 -14.79 0.65 -3.72
N ASP A 24 -14.14 -0.52 -3.53
CA ASP A 24 -14.25 -1.32 -2.31
C ASP A 24 -13.79 -0.54 -1.07
N SER A 25 -12.64 0.12 -1.16
CA SER A 25 -12.12 0.95 -0.06
C SER A 25 -13.10 2.04 0.34
N LYS A 26 -13.67 2.77 -0.63
CA LYS A 26 -14.70 3.81 -0.38
C LYS A 26 -15.96 3.23 0.25
N ALA A 27 -16.44 2.09 -0.25
CA ALA A 27 -17.64 1.43 0.28
C ALA A 27 -17.48 1.00 1.75
N ARG A 28 -16.23 0.77 2.19
CA ARG A 28 -15.86 0.40 3.57
C ARG A 28 -15.40 1.60 4.41
N GLY A 29 -15.67 2.83 3.97
CA GLY A 29 -15.36 4.05 4.73
C GLY A 29 -13.96 4.62 4.51
N GLY A 30 -13.18 4.07 3.58
CA GLY A 30 -11.87 4.61 3.20
C GLY A 30 -11.96 5.97 2.50
N ASN A 31 -11.01 6.84 2.79
CA ASN A 31 -10.92 8.19 2.22
C ASN A 31 -9.81 8.26 1.17
N VAL A 32 -10.16 8.49 -0.08
CA VAL A 32 -9.19 8.77 -1.14
C VAL A 32 -8.79 10.23 -1.06
N ILE A 33 -7.59 10.53 -0.60
CA ILE A 33 -7.08 11.90 -0.43
C ILE A 33 -6.30 12.40 -1.65
N VAL A 34 -5.77 11.49 -2.47
CA VAL A 34 -5.08 11.81 -3.73
C VAL A 34 -5.44 10.74 -4.75
N GLY A 35 -5.61 11.12 -6.01
CA GLY A 35 -5.82 10.22 -7.15
C GLY A 35 -7.15 9.48 -7.12
N GLY A 36 -7.11 8.18 -7.28
CA GLY A 36 -8.28 7.30 -7.21
C GLY A 36 -9.03 7.12 -8.53
N SER A 37 -8.46 7.52 -9.65
CA SER A 37 -9.10 7.42 -10.96
C SER A 37 -8.10 7.29 -12.11
N ARG A 38 -8.61 6.91 -13.27
CA ARG A 38 -7.86 7.00 -14.54
C ARG A 38 -7.50 8.45 -14.86
N CYS A 39 -6.33 8.65 -15.44
CA CYS A 39 -5.90 9.97 -15.91
C CYS A 39 -6.50 10.31 -17.28
N SER A 40 -6.85 9.31 -18.11
CA SER A 40 -7.30 9.49 -19.48
C SER A 40 -8.09 8.27 -19.98
N GLU A 41 -9.00 8.49 -20.92
CA GLU A 41 -9.68 7.42 -21.65
C GLU A 41 -8.74 6.64 -22.57
N LYS A 42 -7.64 7.25 -23.01
CA LYS A 42 -6.62 6.62 -23.85
C LYS A 42 -5.46 6.13 -23.01
N GLY A 43 -5.00 4.92 -23.33
CA GLY A 43 -3.90 4.27 -22.62
C GLY A 43 -4.32 3.69 -21.27
N HIS A 44 -3.34 3.24 -20.48
CA HIS A 44 -3.57 2.58 -19.21
C HIS A 44 -3.02 3.41 -18.04
N PHE A 45 -3.29 4.71 -18.06
CA PHE A 45 -2.81 5.65 -17.03
C PHE A 45 -3.78 5.73 -15.87
N PHE A 46 -3.27 5.48 -14.67
CA PHE A 46 -4.01 5.61 -13.42
C PHE A 46 -3.26 6.56 -12.49
N SER A 47 -3.96 7.46 -11.83
CA SER A 47 -3.34 8.41 -10.92
C SER A 47 -2.70 7.72 -9.72
N PRO A 48 -1.47 8.09 -9.33
CA PRO A 48 -0.96 7.73 -8.01
C PRO A 48 -1.98 8.11 -6.93
N SER A 49 -2.29 7.14 -6.08
CA SER A 49 -3.46 7.26 -5.19
C SER A 49 -3.07 6.97 -3.76
N VAL A 50 -3.57 7.77 -2.84
CA VAL A 50 -3.42 7.55 -1.40
C VAL A 50 -4.81 7.41 -0.77
N VAL A 51 -5.00 6.32 -0.03
CA VAL A 51 -6.25 6.01 0.67
C VAL A 51 -5.98 5.90 2.15
N THR A 52 -6.69 6.67 2.96
CA THR A 52 -6.62 6.63 4.43
C THR A 52 -7.88 6.00 5.03
N ASN A 53 -7.86 5.70 6.31
CA ASN A 53 -8.98 5.09 7.02
C ASN A 53 -9.49 3.80 6.34
N VAL A 54 -8.55 3.00 5.84
CA VAL A 54 -8.86 1.75 5.14
C VAL A 54 -9.14 0.67 6.18
N SER A 55 -10.30 0.02 6.06
CA SER A 55 -10.66 -1.11 6.92
C SER A 55 -9.74 -2.31 6.65
N ASP A 56 -9.37 -3.06 7.69
CA ASP A 56 -8.49 -4.23 7.60
C ASP A 56 -9.05 -5.35 6.70
N ASP A 57 -10.37 -5.40 6.52
CA ASP A 57 -11.05 -6.35 5.65
C ASP A 57 -11.26 -5.84 4.22
N ALA A 58 -10.82 -4.62 3.90
CA ALA A 58 -10.85 -4.11 2.55
C ALA A 58 -9.91 -4.91 1.63
N THR A 59 -10.31 -5.09 0.40
CA THR A 59 -9.52 -5.82 -0.60
C THR A 59 -8.12 -5.21 -0.78
N LEU A 60 -7.99 -3.89 -0.64
CA LEU A 60 -6.71 -3.17 -0.70
C LEU A 60 -5.76 -3.58 0.43
N MET A 61 -6.26 -4.05 1.58
CA MET A 61 -5.47 -4.50 2.72
C MET A 61 -5.21 -6.02 2.73
N THR A 62 -5.90 -6.78 1.90
CA THR A 62 -5.84 -8.25 1.90
C THR A 62 -5.26 -8.86 0.62
N CYS A 63 -5.07 -8.05 -0.42
CA CYS A 63 -4.51 -8.47 -1.71
C CYS A 63 -3.37 -7.53 -2.13
N GLU A 64 -2.41 -8.05 -2.87
CA GLU A 64 -1.38 -7.20 -3.50
C GLU A 64 -1.98 -6.36 -4.63
N PRO A 65 -1.94 -5.02 -4.57
CA PRO A 65 -2.63 -4.16 -5.54
C PRO A 65 -1.99 -4.17 -6.93
N PHE A 66 -0.68 -4.38 -7.07
CA PHE A 66 0.08 -4.28 -8.32
C PHE A 66 -0.29 -3.03 -9.14
N GLY A 67 -0.25 -1.88 -8.49
CA GLY A 67 -0.57 -0.59 -9.08
C GLY A 67 -0.34 0.56 -8.11
N PRO A 68 -0.54 1.80 -8.54
CA PRO A 68 -0.15 2.99 -7.81
C PRO A 68 -1.18 3.40 -6.74
N VAL A 69 -1.54 2.49 -5.87
CA VAL A 69 -2.47 2.75 -4.76
C VAL A 69 -1.77 2.40 -3.44
N ALA A 70 -1.62 3.38 -2.57
CA ALA A 70 -1.00 3.25 -1.26
C ALA A 70 -2.07 3.41 -0.16
N PRO A 71 -2.42 2.35 0.59
CA PRO A 71 -3.18 2.49 1.83
C PRO A 71 -2.28 3.06 2.92
N VAL A 72 -2.80 3.99 3.70
CA VAL A 72 -2.13 4.57 4.87
C VAL A 72 -3.05 4.38 6.07
N VAL A 73 -2.54 3.66 7.07
CA VAL A 73 -3.24 3.40 8.33
C VAL A 73 -2.37 3.85 9.50
N THR A 74 -3.01 4.31 10.56
CA THR A 74 -2.34 4.67 11.82
C THR A 74 -2.39 3.49 12.79
N PHE A 75 -1.47 3.50 13.74
CA PHE A 75 -1.45 2.57 14.86
C PHE A 75 -0.91 3.28 16.11
N ASP A 76 -1.32 2.81 17.26
CA ASP A 76 -0.86 3.30 18.57
C ASP A 76 -0.03 2.25 19.32
N ASP A 77 -0.16 0.99 18.94
CA ASP A 77 0.54 -0.13 19.57
C ASP A 77 1.42 -0.88 18.55
N LEU A 78 2.69 -1.08 18.92
CA LEU A 78 3.67 -1.73 18.05
C LEU A 78 3.38 -3.23 17.89
N ASP A 79 2.89 -3.90 18.93
CA ASP A 79 2.60 -5.33 18.87
C ASP A 79 1.39 -5.60 17.99
N GLU A 80 0.37 -4.73 18.08
CA GLU A 80 -0.80 -4.79 17.20
C GLU A 80 -0.43 -4.61 15.72
N VAL A 81 0.35 -3.57 15.38
CA VAL A 81 0.70 -3.31 13.98
C VAL A 81 1.59 -4.40 13.40
N LEU A 82 2.48 -5.00 14.19
CA LEU A 82 3.29 -6.13 13.74
C LEU A 82 2.43 -7.37 13.49
N ALA A 83 1.47 -7.65 14.36
CA ALA A 83 0.51 -8.74 14.15
C ALA A 83 -0.34 -8.52 12.88
N ARG A 84 -0.76 -7.26 12.61
CA ARG A 84 -1.47 -6.91 11.37
C ARG A 84 -0.61 -7.06 10.13
N ALA A 85 0.64 -6.61 10.19
CA ALA A 85 1.58 -6.73 9.07
C ALA A 85 1.88 -8.19 8.71
N ASN A 86 1.98 -9.08 9.68
CA ASN A 86 2.24 -10.50 9.49
C ASN A 86 0.99 -11.34 9.15
N LYS A 87 -0.18 -10.71 9.05
CA LYS A 87 -1.46 -11.42 8.83
C LYS A 87 -1.62 -11.95 7.41
N LEU A 88 -0.90 -11.36 6.45
CA LEU A 88 -0.97 -11.72 5.04
C LEU A 88 0.01 -12.85 4.71
N SER A 89 -0.34 -13.65 3.71
CA SER A 89 0.56 -14.67 3.13
C SER A 89 1.65 -14.08 2.21
N TYR A 90 1.64 -12.78 2.01
CA TYR A 90 2.64 -12.03 1.24
C TYR A 90 3.65 -11.38 2.18
N GLY A 91 4.89 -11.24 1.75
CA GLY A 91 5.92 -10.63 2.58
C GLY A 91 7.26 -10.57 1.86
N LEU A 92 7.32 -9.94 0.68
CA LEU A 92 8.58 -9.84 -0.06
C LEU A 92 9.57 -8.89 0.63
N SER A 93 9.13 -7.67 0.95
CA SER A 93 9.99 -6.65 1.53
C SER A 93 9.22 -5.72 2.46
N SER A 94 9.86 -5.32 3.54
CA SER A 94 9.36 -4.32 4.49
C SER A 94 10.37 -3.21 4.69
N TYR A 95 9.87 -2.01 4.95
CA TYR A 95 10.66 -0.81 5.20
C TYR A 95 10.22 -0.19 6.52
N VAL A 96 11.16 0.07 7.41
CA VAL A 96 10.91 0.60 8.74
C VAL A 96 11.78 1.82 8.98
N PHE A 97 11.17 2.91 9.39
CA PHE A 97 11.87 4.15 9.72
C PHE A 97 11.68 4.46 11.20
N THR A 98 12.75 4.50 11.96
CA THR A 98 12.74 4.75 13.40
C THR A 98 14.08 5.27 13.89
N GLU A 99 14.07 6.17 14.86
CA GLU A 99 15.26 6.62 15.58
C GLU A 99 15.64 5.72 16.78
N SER A 100 14.71 4.83 17.17
CA SER A 100 14.90 3.92 18.31
C SER A 100 15.58 2.62 17.88
N ALA A 101 16.81 2.38 18.34
CA ALA A 101 17.50 1.11 18.12
C ALA A 101 16.73 -0.09 18.71
N LYS A 102 16.04 0.10 19.84
CA LYS A 102 15.17 -0.93 20.44
C LYS A 102 14.01 -1.28 19.52
N THR A 103 13.35 -0.28 18.95
CA THR A 103 12.25 -0.48 18.00
C THR A 103 12.75 -1.14 16.73
N ALA A 104 13.87 -0.67 16.16
CA ALA A 104 14.50 -1.26 14.99
C ALA A 104 14.76 -2.76 15.17
N HIS A 105 15.39 -3.14 16.30
CA HIS A 105 15.66 -4.54 16.63
C HIS A 105 14.36 -5.35 16.80
N SER A 106 13.40 -4.82 17.57
CA SER A 106 12.12 -5.49 17.80
C SER A 106 11.36 -5.78 16.50
N VAL A 107 11.33 -4.80 15.60
CA VAL A 107 10.63 -4.93 14.31
C VAL A 107 11.36 -5.88 13.37
N SER A 108 12.69 -5.76 13.25
CA SER A 108 13.49 -6.60 12.33
C SER A 108 13.46 -8.08 12.69
N THR A 109 13.24 -8.42 13.95
CA THR A 109 13.15 -9.82 14.42
C THR A 109 11.74 -10.41 14.40
N ARG A 110 10.72 -9.56 14.20
CA ARG A 110 9.30 -9.97 14.31
C ARG A 110 8.49 -9.82 13.02
N LEU A 111 8.93 -8.99 12.06
CA LEU A 111 8.29 -8.93 10.76
C LEU A 111 8.62 -10.17 9.93
N GLU A 112 7.57 -10.82 9.44
CA GLU A 112 7.65 -12.00 8.59
C GLU A 112 7.74 -11.58 7.12
N ALA A 113 8.90 -11.04 6.73
CA ALA A 113 9.18 -10.63 5.36
C ALA A 113 10.53 -11.18 4.89
N GLY A 114 10.66 -11.41 3.58
CA GLY A 114 11.91 -11.88 2.99
C GLY A 114 13.06 -10.90 3.17
N MET A 115 12.73 -9.61 3.31
CA MET A 115 13.69 -8.55 3.59
C MET A 115 13.04 -7.49 4.49
N VAL A 116 13.79 -7.07 5.53
CA VAL A 116 13.39 -5.96 6.41
C VAL A 116 14.47 -4.88 6.36
N ASN A 117 14.16 -3.75 5.76
CA ASN A 117 15.05 -2.61 5.63
C ASN A 117 14.80 -1.61 6.77
N ILE A 118 15.86 -1.18 7.45
CA ILE A 118 15.78 -0.20 8.53
C ILE A 118 16.41 1.11 8.06
N ASN A 119 15.63 2.20 8.03
CA ASN A 119 16.05 3.54 7.62
C ASN A 119 16.74 3.61 6.24
N HIS A 120 16.36 2.69 5.34
CA HIS A 120 16.91 2.57 4.00
C HIS A 120 15.84 2.07 3.02
N PHE A 121 15.93 2.46 1.73
CA PHE A 121 15.13 1.94 0.61
C PHE A 121 15.93 0.93 -0.22
#